data_93f0a17a28e858b43c6b22805cd8fb75
#
_entry.id   93f0a17a28e858b43c6b22805cd8fb75
#
_cell.length_a   1.000
_cell.length_b   1.000
_cell.length_c   1.000
_cell.angle_alpha   90.00
_cell.angle_beta   90.00
_cell.angle_gamma   90.00
#
_symmetry.space_group_name_H-M   'P 1'
#
loop_
_entity.id
_entity.type
_entity.pdbx_description
1 polymer ?
#
loop_
_entity_poly.entity_id
_entity_poly.type
_entity_poly.pdbx_seq_one_letter_code
_entity_poly.pdbx_strand_id
1 'polypeptide(L)'
;MLKEECQEILDKNPFAGMLGIELLEVEEGVTKAKIPFQQETTNVYGDIHGGALYTIADTLSGLAASTYGYYVTTVNGSIQYLKAGRNTDYIICESKVIKPGKTISVVDFTITDEKGMLLNTGTFTFFNLRKRE
;
A
#
# COMPACT_ATOMS: atom_id res chain seq x y z
N MET A 1 -3.32 -12.37 -9.85
CA MET A 1 -1.85 -12.27 -10.02
C MET A 1 -1.16 -13.02 -8.92
N LEU A 2 -0.03 -13.64 -9.22
CA LEU A 2 0.76 -14.35 -8.22
C LEU A 2 1.59 -13.35 -7.41
N LYS A 3 1.94 -13.73 -6.19
CA LYS A 3 2.72 -12.88 -5.30
C LYS A 3 4.07 -12.49 -5.92
N GLU A 4 4.75 -13.42 -6.55
CA GLU A 4 6.04 -13.19 -7.19
C GLU A 4 5.94 -12.15 -8.32
N GLU A 5 4.88 -12.23 -9.09
CA GLU A 5 4.58 -11.29 -10.16
C GLU A 5 4.35 -9.88 -9.62
N CYS A 6 3.61 -9.78 -8.54
CA CYS A 6 3.35 -8.52 -7.85
C CYS A 6 4.61 -7.93 -7.24
N GLN A 7 5.46 -8.79 -6.63
CA GLN A 7 6.72 -8.35 -6.05
C GLN A 7 7.64 -7.77 -7.14
N GLU A 8 7.67 -8.41 -8.31
CA GLU A 8 8.47 -7.93 -9.43
C GLU A 8 7.99 -6.56 -9.90
N ILE A 9 6.68 -6.34 -9.96
CA ILE A 9 6.09 -5.05 -10.31
C ILE A 9 6.54 -3.96 -9.31
N LEU A 10 6.47 -4.28 -8.01
CA LEU A 10 6.92 -3.35 -6.97
C LEU A 10 8.39 -3.00 -7.08
N ASP A 11 9.22 -4.01 -7.30
CA ASP A 11 10.67 -3.83 -7.37
C ASP A 11 11.08 -2.96 -8.57
N LYS A 12 10.29 -3.00 -9.64
CA LYS A 12 10.53 -2.20 -10.85
C LYS A 12 9.89 -0.82 -10.79
N ASN A 13 9.06 -0.54 -9.79
CA ASN A 13 8.45 0.77 -9.63
C ASN A 13 9.52 1.75 -9.13
N PRO A 14 9.89 2.78 -9.93
CA PRO A 14 11.03 3.64 -9.56
C PRO A 14 10.87 4.32 -8.20
N PHE A 15 9.69 4.82 -7.88
CA PHE A 15 9.46 5.53 -6.63
C PHE A 15 9.21 4.57 -5.46
N ALA A 16 8.23 3.70 -5.60
CA ALA A 16 7.88 2.75 -4.54
C ALA A 16 9.00 1.75 -4.27
N GLY A 17 9.82 1.45 -5.29
CA GLY A 17 10.96 0.56 -5.16
C GLY A 17 11.99 1.02 -4.13
N MET A 18 12.03 2.33 -3.84
CA MET A 18 12.93 2.88 -2.83
C MET A 18 12.49 2.56 -1.40
N LEU A 19 11.26 2.13 -1.22
CA LEU A 19 10.69 1.89 0.11
C LEU A 19 10.98 0.49 0.66
N GLY A 20 11.46 -0.42 -0.18
CA GLY A 20 11.79 -1.77 0.26
C GLY A 20 10.57 -2.62 0.63
N ILE A 21 9.46 -2.45 -0.09
CA ILE A 21 8.22 -3.17 0.19
C ILE A 21 8.39 -4.66 -0.08
N GLU A 22 8.14 -5.47 0.93
CA GLU A 22 8.17 -6.94 0.82
C GLU A 22 6.75 -7.47 0.95
N LEU A 23 6.22 -8.07 -0.13
CA LEU A 23 4.88 -8.66 -0.11
C LEU A 23 4.88 -9.93 0.73
N LEU A 24 3.93 -10.01 1.65
CA LEU A 24 3.72 -11.19 2.49
C LEU A 24 2.58 -12.04 1.96
N GLU A 25 1.48 -11.39 1.53
CA GLU A 25 0.28 -12.07 1.02
C GLU A 25 -0.29 -11.30 -0.16
N VAL A 26 -0.73 -12.02 -1.18
CA VAL A 26 -1.52 -11.49 -2.30
C VAL A 26 -2.62 -12.50 -2.60
N GLU A 27 -3.87 -12.04 -2.50
CA GLU A 27 -5.05 -12.81 -2.88
C GLU A 27 -5.96 -11.85 -3.65
N GLU A 28 -6.99 -12.38 -4.29
CA GLU A 28 -7.92 -11.52 -5.00
C GLU A 28 -8.52 -10.48 -4.04
N GLY A 29 -8.23 -9.22 -4.30
CA GLY A 29 -8.72 -8.10 -3.50
C GLY A 29 -7.97 -7.85 -2.19
N VAL A 30 -6.85 -8.57 -1.94
CA VAL A 30 -6.12 -8.43 -0.67
C VAL A 30 -4.62 -8.38 -0.93
N THR A 31 -3.94 -7.42 -0.29
CA THR A 31 -2.49 -7.41 -0.24
C THR A 31 -2.04 -7.15 1.19
N LYS A 32 -0.92 -7.74 1.56
CA LYS A 32 -0.27 -7.51 2.84
C LYS A 32 1.22 -7.43 2.61
N ALA A 33 1.86 -6.43 3.18
CA ALA A 33 3.28 -6.19 2.96
C ALA A 33 3.97 -5.72 4.23
N LYS A 34 5.26 -5.97 4.28
CA LYS A 34 6.16 -5.50 5.34
C LYS A 34 7.09 -4.47 4.71
N ILE A 35 7.23 -3.33 5.36
CA ILE A 35 8.08 -2.24 4.88
C ILE A 35 9.08 -1.88 5.98
N PRO A 36 10.39 -1.94 5.70
CA PRO A 36 11.40 -1.64 6.72
C PRO A 36 11.42 -0.15 7.05
N PHE A 37 11.73 0.17 8.31
CA PHE A 37 12.00 1.54 8.69
C PHE A 37 13.31 1.97 8.06
N GLN A 38 13.32 3.13 7.41
CA GLN A 38 14.52 3.68 6.80
C GLN A 38 14.65 5.14 7.20
N GLN A 39 15.84 5.55 7.60
CA GLN A 39 16.08 6.93 7.98
C GLN A 39 15.79 7.90 6.83
N GLU A 40 16.05 7.48 5.59
CA GLU A 40 15.85 8.29 4.38
C GLU A 40 14.39 8.63 4.12
N THR A 41 13.46 7.93 4.74
CA THR A 41 12.02 8.17 4.58
C THR A 41 11.40 8.80 5.83
N THR A 42 12.21 9.38 6.70
CA THR A 42 11.72 10.04 7.91
C THR A 42 11.48 11.54 7.67
N ASN A 43 10.70 12.13 8.58
CA ASN A 43 10.46 13.57 8.62
C ASN A 43 11.45 14.25 9.57
N VAL A 44 11.26 15.55 9.84
CA VAL A 44 12.14 16.33 10.71
C VAL A 44 12.15 15.85 12.16
N TYR A 45 11.14 15.07 12.57
CA TYR A 45 11.05 14.52 13.92
C TYR A 45 11.67 13.13 14.02
N GLY A 46 12.16 12.57 12.93
CA GLY A 46 12.70 11.21 12.91
C GLY A 46 11.63 10.11 12.78
N ASP A 47 10.39 10.49 12.54
CA ASP A 47 9.29 9.55 12.33
C ASP A 47 9.14 9.24 10.85
N ILE A 48 8.48 8.13 10.51
CA ILE A 48 8.20 7.83 9.09
C ILE A 48 7.40 8.99 8.51
N HIS A 49 7.89 9.53 7.40
CA HIS A 49 7.26 10.67 6.73
C HIS A 49 5.84 10.32 6.28
N GLY A 50 4.89 11.24 6.53
CA GLY A 50 3.50 11.04 6.11
C GLY A 50 3.35 10.76 4.62
N GLY A 51 4.18 11.39 3.79
CA GLY A 51 4.19 11.14 2.35
C GLY A 51 4.64 9.73 2.00
N ALA A 52 5.59 9.17 2.76
CA ALA A 52 6.02 7.78 2.57
C ALA A 52 4.88 6.82 2.93
N LEU A 53 4.19 7.08 4.03
CA LEU A 53 3.04 6.27 4.45
C LEU A 53 1.92 6.33 3.41
N TYR A 54 1.66 7.51 2.86
CA TYR A 54 0.67 7.67 1.79
C TYR A 54 1.06 6.86 0.55
N THR A 55 2.32 6.92 0.16
CA THR A 55 2.82 6.17 -1.01
C THR A 55 2.66 4.66 -0.81
N ILE A 56 2.99 4.17 0.39
CA ILE A 56 2.85 2.75 0.73
C ILE A 56 1.38 2.34 0.60
N ALA A 57 0.48 3.11 1.22
CA ALA A 57 -0.95 2.82 1.20
C ALA A 57 -1.52 2.84 -0.23
N ASP A 58 -1.15 3.84 -1.02
CA ASP A 58 -1.59 3.98 -2.41
C ASP A 58 -1.11 2.79 -3.25
N THR A 59 0.17 2.45 -3.10
CA THR A 59 0.81 1.39 -3.87
C THR A 59 0.18 0.02 -3.58
N LEU A 60 0.04 -0.32 -2.30
CA LEU A 60 -0.54 -1.60 -1.89
C LEU A 60 -2.03 -1.70 -2.22
N SER A 61 -2.76 -0.60 -2.05
CA SER A 61 -4.18 -0.54 -2.39
C SER A 61 -4.40 -0.69 -3.90
N GLY A 62 -3.55 -0.03 -4.70
CA GLY A 62 -3.61 -0.16 -6.16
C GLY A 62 -3.31 -1.57 -6.62
N LEU A 63 -2.36 -2.22 -5.96
CA LEU A 63 -2.03 -3.61 -6.27
C LEU A 63 -3.21 -4.53 -5.94
N ALA A 64 -3.87 -4.32 -4.79
CA ALA A 64 -5.07 -5.08 -4.42
C ALA A 64 -6.18 -4.91 -5.46
N ALA A 65 -6.42 -3.68 -5.91
CA ALA A 65 -7.40 -3.40 -6.95
C ALA A 65 -7.04 -4.11 -8.27
N SER A 66 -5.74 -4.18 -8.60
CA SER A 66 -5.23 -4.80 -9.82
C SER A 66 -5.45 -6.31 -9.87
N THR A 67 -5.63 -6.95 -8.71
CA THR A 67 -5.79 -8.42 -8.66
C THR A 67 -7.06 -8.91 -9.36
N TYR A 68 -8.00 -8.01 -9.64
CA TYR A 68 -9.21 -8.36 -10.41
C TYR A 68 -8.96 -8.33 -11.92
N GLY A 69 -7.72 -8.09 -12.34
CA GLY A 69 -7.35 -8.20 -13.75
C GLY A 69 -7.33 -6.91 -14.54
N TYR A 70 -7.19 -5.78 -13.86
CA TYR A 70 -7.14 -4.47 -14.54
C TYR A 70 -5.84 -3.73 -14.23
N TYR A 71 -5.41 -2.89 -15.16
CA TYR A 71 -4.49 -1.81 -14.85
C TYR A 71 -5.31 -0.71 -14.23
N VAL A 72 -4.84 -0.14 -13.12
CA VAL A 72 -5.60 0.86 -12.38
C VAL A 72 -4.80 2.16 -12.21
N THR A 73 -5.54 3.25 -11.98
CA THR A 73 -4.91 4.52 -11.61
C THR A 73 -5.70 5.12 -10.44
N THR A 74 -5.00 5.82 -9.57
CA THR A 74 -5.59 6.42 -8.37
C THR A 74 -6.47 7.60 -8.74
N VAL A 75 -7.71 7.59 -8.28
CA VAL A 75 -8.64 8.71 -8.44
C VAL A 75 -8.61 9.59 -7.20
N ASN A 76 -8.61 8.95 -6.04
CA ASN A 76 -8.71 9.65 -4.76
C ASN A 76 -8.10 8.80 -3.66
N GLY A 77 -7.47 9.44 -2.69
CA GLY A 77 -6.95 8.78 -1.53
C GLY A 77 -7.18 9.61 -0.28
N SER A 78 -7.55 8.93 0.81
CA SER A 78 -7.73 9.54 2.12
C SER A 78 -7.00 8.71 3.15
N ILE A 79 -6.16 9.35 3.96
CA ILE A 79 -5.39 8.68 5.01
C ILE A 79 -5.56 9.44 6.32
N GLN A 80 -5.75 8.69 7.40
CA GLN A 80 -5.79 9.21 8.76
C GLN A 80 -4.47 8.85 9.42
N TYR A 81 -3.78 9.86 9.95
CA TYR A 81 -2.51 9.69 10.68
C TYR A 81 -2.86 9.67 12.17
N LEU A 82 -2.97 8.46 12.73
CA LEU A 82 -3.45 8.26 14.09
C LEU A 82 -2.33 8.23 15.12
N LYS A 83 -1.16 7.72 14.74
CA LYS A 83 0.00 7.60 15.61
C LYS A 83 1.27 7.66 14.77
N ALA A 84 2.31 8.31 15.30
CA ALA A 84 3.58 8.43 14.59
C ALA A 84 4.28 7.07 14.44
N GLY A 85 4.88 6.85 13.27
CA GLY A 85 5.70 5.66 13.01
C GLY A 85 7.12 5.85 13.56
N ARG A 86 7.34 5.47 14.81
CA ARG A 86 8.64 5.60 15.50
C ARG A 86 8.90 4.37 16.36
N ASN A 87 10.17 4.16 16.69
CA ASN A 87 10.59 3.04 17.54
C ASN A 87 10.06 1.70 17.04
N THR A 88 10.11 1.53 15.73
CA THR A 88 9.67 0.30 15.07
C THR A 88 10.67 -0.01 13.96
N ASP A 89 11.01 -1.29 13.79
CA ASP A 89 11.96 -1.71 12.76
C ASP A 89 11.27 -1.87 11.41
N TYR A 90 9.96 -2.06 11.41
CA TYR A 90 9.16 -2.21 10.20
C TYR A 90 7.70 -1.86 10.49
N ILE A 91 6.96 -1.68 9.41
CA ILE A 91 5.51 -1.51 9.48
C ILE A 91 4.85 -2.54 8.57
N ILE A 92 3.58 -2.83 8.83
CA ILE A 92 2.77 -3.74 8.04
C ILE A 92 1.62 -2.93 7.41
N CYS A 93 1.47 -3.06 6.10
CA CYS A 93 0.33 -2.47 5.40
C CYS A 93 -0.56 -3.59 4.87
N GLU A 94 -1.84 -3.53 5.21
CA GLU A 94 -2.84 -4.45 4.68
C GLU A 94 -3.87 -3.66 3.91
N SER A 95 -4.20 -4.13 2.70
CA SER A 95 -5.20 -3.49 1.85
C SER A 95 -6.25 -4.52 1.45
N LYS A 96 -7.51 -4.09 1.46
CA LYS A 96 -8.63 -4.96 1.12
C LYS A 96 -9.62 -4.19 0.25
N VAL A 97 -9.92 -4.75 -0.91
CA VAL A 97 -10.96 -4.20 -1.79
C VAL A 97 -12.31 -4.42 -1.13
N ILE A 98 -13.03 -3.32 -0.82
CA ILE A 98 -14.36 -3.39 -0.21
C ILE A 98 -15.46 -3.34 -1.27
N LYS A 99 -15.16 -2.79 -2.44
CA LYS A 99 -16.09 -2.79 -3.58
C LYS A 99 -15.30 -2.96 -4.87
N PRO A 100 -15.24 -4.19 -5.41
CA PRO A 100 -14.69 -4.38 -6.74
C PRO A 100 -15.71 -3.88 -7.75
N GLY A 101 -15.28 -3.03 -8.65
CA GLY A 101 -16.15 -2.46 -9.66
C GLY A 101 -15.63 -2.73 -11.05
N LYS A 102 -16.51 -2.63 -12.04
CA LYS A 102 -16.12 -2.73 -13.43
C LYS A 102 -15.31 -1.50 -13.85
N THR A 103 -15.67 -0.33 -13.32
CA THR A 103 -15.07 0.96 -13.67
C THR A 103 -14.24 1.50 -12.52
N ILE A 104 -14.77 1.44 -11.30
CA ILE A 104 -14.15 2.00 -10.08
C ILE A 104 -14.12 0.94 -8.99
N SER A 105 -13.00 0.85 -8.29
CA SER A 105 -12.84 0.00 -7.11
C SER A 105 -12.52 0.85 -5.90
N VAL A 106 -13.02 0.46 -4.74
CA VAL A 106 -12.77 1.13 -3.47
C VAL A 106 -12.01 0.17 -2.56
N VAL A 107 -10.91 0.65 -1.97
CA VAL A 107 -10.00 -0.17 -1.19
C VAL A 107 -9.75 0.48 0.16
N ASP A 108 -9.94 -0.29 1.25
CA ASP A 108 -9.56 0.14 2.59
C ASP A 108 -8.17 -0.39 2.91
N PHE A 109 -7.43 0.35 3.73
CA PHE A 109 -6.12 -0.11 4.19
C PHE A 109 -5.91 0.24 5.66
N THR A 110 -4.98 -0.49 6.28
CA THR A 110 -4.44 -0.18 7.60
C THR A 110 -2.92 -0.30 7.56
N ILE A 111 -2.25 0.53 8.35
CA ILE A 111 -0.82 0.41 8.58
C ILE A 111 -0.61 0.27 10.08
N THR A 112 0.12 -0.76 10.49
CA THR A 112 0.44 -1.04 11.89
C THR A 112 1.95 -1.11 12.06
N ASP A 113 2.43 -0.87 13.30
CA ASP A 113 3.85 -1.08 13.62
C ASP A 113 4.11 -2.55 13.96
N GLU A 114 5.37 -2.89 14.30
CA GLU A 114 5.76 -4.27 14.59
C GLU A 114 5.07 -4.86 15.82
N LYS A 115 4.51 -4.01 16.69
CA LYS A 115 3.78 -4.42 17.89
C LYS A 115 2.28 -4.52 17.63
N GLY A 116 1.84 -4.26 16.40
CA GLY A 116 0.43 -4.29 16.03
C GLY A 116 -0.35 -3.03 16.35
N MET A 117 0.34 -1.94 16.74
CA MET A 117 -0.33 -0.67 16.99
C MET A 117 -0.75 -0.02 15.69
N LEU A 118 -2.01 0.42 15.62
CA LEU A 118 -2.55 1.07 14.43
C LEU A 118 -1.95 2.48 14.27
N LEU A 119 -1.24 2.70 13.17
CA LEU A 119 -0.63 3.99 12.85
C LEU A 119 -1.50 4.79 11.90
N ASN A 120 -2.04 4.14 10.88
CA ASN A 120 -2.80 4.80 9.82
C ASN A 120 -3.95 3.91 9.37
N THR A 121 -5.00 4.55 8.89
CA THR A 121 -6.11 3.88 8.19
C THR A 121 -6.64 4.83 7.12
N GLY A 122 -7.34 4.28 6.16
CA GLY A 122 -7.93 5.12 5.12
C GLY A 122 -8.53 4.33 3.98
N THR A 123 -8.82 5.05 2.91
CA THR A 123 -9.53 4.51 1.75
C THR A 123 -8.98 5.13 0.48
N PHE A 124 -8.77 4.29 -0.52
CA PHE A 124 -8.38 4.73 -1.86
C PHE A 124 -9.41 4.28 -2.88
N THR A 125 -9.62 5.13 -3.88
CA THR A 125 -10.48 4.82 -5.02
C THR A 125 -9.62 4.75 -6.27
N PHE A 126 -9.83 3.70 -7.06
CA PHE A 126 -9.07 3.45 -8.29
C PHE A 126 -10.01 3.35 -9.48
N PHE A 127 -9.54 3.86 -10.62
CA PHE A 127 -10.22 3.75 -11.90
C PHE A 127 -9.57 2.62 -12.69
N ASN A 128 -10.39 1.74 -13.27
CA ASN A 128 -9.91 0.65 -14.12
C ASN A 128 -9.62 1.19 -15.52
N LEU A 129 -8.34 1.25 -15.90
CA LEU A 129 -7.92 1.78 -17.19
C LEU A 129 -8.25 0.82 -18.34
N ARG A 130 -7.84 -0.43 -18.17
CA ARG A 130 -8.05 -1.49 -19.16
C ARG A 130 -7.70 -2.84 -18.53
N LYS A 131 -8.16 -3.91 -19.16
CA LYS A 131 -7.83 -5.27 -18.70
C LYS A 131 -6.33 -5.53 -18.87
N ARG A 132 -5.77 -6.28 -17.93
CA ARG A 132 -4.39 -6.77 -18.00
C ARG A 132 -4.30 -7.86 -19.03
N GLU A 133 -3.17 -7.94 -19.70
CA GLU A 133 -2.88 -8.94 -20.72
C GLU A 133 -2.45 -10.27 -20.12
#